data_387987c8f15dd0ad3bd0b375a6bb3f8c
#
_entry.id   387987c8f15dd0ad3bd0b375a6bb3f8c
#
_cell.length_a   1.000
_cell.length_b   1.000
_cell.length_c   1.000
_cell.angle_alpha   90.00
_cell.angle_beta   90.00
_cell.angle_gamma   90.00
#
_symmetry.space_group_name_H-M   'P 1'
#
loop_
_entity.id
_entity.type
_entity.pdbx_description
1 polymer ?
#
loop_
_entity_poly.entity_id
_entity_poly.type
_entity_poly.pdbx_seq_one_letter_code
_entity_poly.pdbx_strand_id
1 'polypeptide(L)'
;MNGRNFTRVNYFVGASIMYDNDEVMCNTGNLSLHGMYLHTDHDLPLDVPVHVTVYNSKQSSLMVNAKVVRKEANGVGLQITNLNVNSFVQLRDIVTDKSKDYMKVLTETLSMLNCIC
;
A
#
# COMPACT_ATOMS: atom_id res chain seq x y z
N MET A 1 -4.63 -5.50 -16.87
CA MET A 1 -4.87 -6.01 -15.51
C MET A 1 -4.84 -4.88 -14.51
N ASN A 2 -5.72 -4.87 -13.61
CA ASN A 2 -5.77 -3.82 -12.60
C ASN A 2 -5.81 -4.43 -11.21
N GLY A 3 -5.71 -3.58 -10.19
CA GLY A 3 -5.63 -4.03 -8.81
C GLY A 3 -6.87 -4.72 -8.26
N ARG A 4 -7.96 -4.72 -9.01
CA ARG A 4 -9.19 -5.37 -8.56
C ARG A 4 -9.05 -6.86 -8.34
N ASN A 5 -8.10 -7.48 -9.02
CA ASN A 5 -7.91 -8.93 -8.91
C ASN A 5 -7.05 -9.30 -7.72
N PHE A 6 -6.52 -8.34 -7.01
CA PHE A 6 -5.71 -8.59 -5.82
C PHE A 6 -6.61 -8.60 -4.60
N THR A 7 -6.33 -9.52 -3.70
CA THR A 7 -7.03 -9.61 -2.41
C THR A 7 -6.79 -8.35 -1.62
N ARG A 8 -7.87 -7.70 -1.18
CA ARG A 8 -7.81 -6.44 -0.46
C ARG A 8 -8.39 -6.63 0.94
N VAL A 9 -7.66 -6.17 1.92
CA VAL A 9 -8.06 -6.34 3.33
C VAL A 9 -8.16 -4.98 4.01
N ASN A 10 -9.08 -4.86 4.95
CA ASN A 10 -9.19 -3.67 5.78
C ASN A 10 -8.07 -3.66 6.80
N TYR A 11 -7.44 -2.51 6.96
CA TYR A 11 -6.32 -2.39 7.87
C TYR A 11 -6.14 -0.94 8.27
N PHE A 12 -6.36 -0.62 9.54
CA PHE A 12 -6.34 0.75 10.04
C PHE A 12 -5.13 0.97 10.94
N VAL A 13 -4.13 1.63 10.42
CA VAL A 13 -2.96 2.05 11.20
C VAL A 13 -2.49 3.39 10.67
N GLY A 14 -1.63 4.05 11.42
CA GLY A 14 -1.01 5.29 10.97
C GLY A 14 -0.09 5.06 9.79
N ALA A 15 0.02 6.07 8.95
CA ALA A 15 0.91 6.04 7.80
C ALA A 15 1.36 7.47 7.50
N SER A 16 2.40 7.60 6.69
CA SER A 16 2.80 8.89 6.17
C SER A 16 3.02 8.78 4.67
N ILE A 17 2.75 9.88 3.98
CA ILE A 17 3.01 10.02 2.56
C ILE A 17 4.04 11.11 2.39
N MET A 18 5.14 10.79 1.72
CA MET A 18 6.14 11.79 1.35
C MET A 18 5.93 12.16 -0.10
N TYR A 19 5.67 13.42 -0.34
CA TYR A 19 5.43 13.96 -1.66
C TYR A 19 6.06 15.34 -1.75
N ASP A 20 6.91 15.54 -2.72
CA ASP A 20 7.51 16.85 -3.03
C ASP A 20 8.14 17.49 -1.79
N ASN A 21 8.87 16.71 -1.01
CA ASN A 21 9.54 17.11 0.24
C ASN A 21 8.62 17.41 1.41
N ASP A 22 7.32 17.21 1.24
CA ASP A 22 6.37 17.33 2.34
C ASP A 22 5.98 15.98 2.85
N GLU A 23 5.84 15.84 4.15
CA GLU A 23 5.35 14.63 4.77
C GLU A 23 3.95 14.87 5.32
N VAL A 24 3.02 14.03 4.91
CA VAL A 24 1.62 14.12 5.31
C VAL A 24 1.27 12.90 6.13
N MET A 25 0.79 13.11 7.35
CA MET A 25 0.32 12.02 8.19
C MET A 25 -1.09 11.63 7.79
N CYS A 26 -1.34 10.33 7.76
CA CYS A 26 -2.64 9.80 7.34
C CYS A 26 -2.88 8.46 7.99
N ASN A 27 -3.93 7.77 7.58
CA ASN A 27 -4.24 6.42 8.07
C ASN A 27 -4.56 5.52 6.90
N THR A 28 -4.18 4.25 7.02
CA THR A 28 -4.57 3.26 6.02
C THR A 28 -6.05 2.96 6.13
N GLY A 29 -6.67 2.62 5.01
CA GLY A 29 -8.03 2.11 4.99
C GLY A 29 -8.06 0.65 4.58
N ASN A 30 -7.35 0.31 3.50
CA ASN A 30 -7.21 -1.07 3.08
C ASN A 30 -5.90 -1.26 2.33
N LEU A 31 -5.47 -2.50 2.27
CA LEU A 31 -4.21 -2.89 1.63
C LEU A 31 -4.43 -4.10 0.74
N SER A 32 -3.64 -4.16 -0.33
CA SER A 32 -3.45 -5.37 -1.13
C SER A 32 -1.97 -5.46 -1.47
N LEU A 33 -1.56 -6.53 -2.14
CA LEU A 33 -0.16 -6.64 -2.57
C LEU A 33 0.23 -5.59 -3.61
N HIS A 34 -0.73 -5.01 -4.30
CA HIS A 34 -0.45 -4.12 -5.41
C HIS A 34 -0.86 -2.67 -5.15
N GLY A 35 -1.56 -2.40 -4.05
CA GLY A 35 -2.02 -1.05 -3.80
C GLY A 35 -2.60 -0.87 -2.42
N MET A 36 -2.99 0.35 -2.14
CA MET A 36 -3.59 0.68 -0.86
C MET A 36 -4.45 1.92 -0.99
N TYR A 37 -5.40 2.04 -0.08
CA TYR A 37 -6.21 3.23 0.06
C TYR A 37 -5.83 3.90 1.38
N LEU A 38 -5.53 5.19 1.31
CA LEU A 38 -5.15 5.98 2.48
C LEU A 38 -6.15 7.10 2.69
N HIS A 39 -6.56 7.28 3.95
CA HIS A 39 -7.45 8.37 4.34
C HIS A 39 -6.62 9.62 4.57
N THR A 40 -6.87 10.64 3.78
CA THR A 40 -6.21 11.94 3.89
C THR A 40 -7.08 12.99 3.25
N ASP A 41 -7.03 14.22 3.79
CA ASP A 41 -7.69 15.37 3.16
C ASP A 41 -6.70 16.22 2.36
N HIS A 42 -5.46 15.79 2.23
CA HIS A 42 -4.52 16.48 1.37
C HIS A 42 -4.82 16.18 -0.10
N ASP A 43 -4.66 17.20 -0.91
CA ASP A 43 -4.90 17.08 -2.36
C ASP A 43 -3.60 16.67 -3.05
N LEU A 44 -3.50 15.40 -3.37
CA LEU A 44 -2.36 14.85 -4.07
C LEU A 44 -2.72 14.67 -5.55
N PRO A 45 -1.90 15.20 -6.47
CA PRO A 45 -2.23 15.06 -7.89
C PRO A 45 -2.22 13.61 -8.36
N LEU A 46 -2.99 13.33 -9.40
CA LEU A 46 -2.98 12.02 -10.03
C LEU A 46 -1.62 11.75 -10.69
N ASP A 47 -1.24 10.50 -10.70
CA ASP A 47 -0.05 9.98 -11.39
C ASP A 47 1.28 10.46 -10.82
N VAL A 48 1.27 11.12 -9.67
CA VAL A 48 2.55 11.55 -9.07
C VAL A 48 3.14 10.41 -8.24
N PRO A 49 4.46 10.29 -8.24
CA PRO A 49 5.13 9.32 -7.38
C PRO A 49 5.13 9.80 -5.93
N VAL A 50 4.89 8.90 -5.02
CA VAL A 50 4.92 9.16 -3.59
C VAL A 50 5.66 8.03 -2.89
N HIS A 51 6.16 8.33 -1.69
CA HIS A 51 6.76 7.32 -0.84
C HIS A 51 5.90 7.17 0.41
N VAL A 52 5.47 5.95 0.71
CA VAL A 52 4.55 5.70 1.81
C VAL A 52 5.23 4.86 2.87
N THR A 53 5.09 5.27 4.12
CA THR A 53 5.50 4.48 5.27
C THR A 53 4.25 4.11 6.04
N VAL A 54 4.03 2.82 6.24
CA VAL A 54 2.92 2.30 7.04
C VAL A 54 3.51 1.84 8.37
N TYR A 55 3.01 2.40 9.47
CA TYR A 55 3.53 2.10 10.79
C TYR A 55 2.84 0.88 11.35
N ASN A 56 3.35 -0.29 10.92
CA ASN A 56 2.75 -1.58 11.21
C ASN A 56 2.80 -1.92 12.70
N SER A 57 3.91 -1.57 13.35
CA SER A 57 4.06 -1.77 14.79
C SER A 57 5.07 -0.76 15.30
N LYS A 58 5.29 -0.78 16.62
CA LYS A 58 6.27 0.13 17.25
C LYS A 58 7.68 -0.06 16.70
N GLN A 59 8.00 -1.26 16.27
CA GLN A 59 9.35 -1.63 15.88
C GLN A 59 9.48 -1.94 14.40
N SER A 60 8.40 -1.82 13.65
CA SER A 60 8.39 -2.26 12.28
C SER A 60 7.55 -1.31 11.45
N SER A 61 8.11 -0.86 10.36
CA SER A 61 7.36 -0.07 9.37
C SER A 61 7.56 -0.69 8.01
N LEU A 62 6.55 -0.50 7.19
CA LEU A 62 6.49 -1.02 5.83
C LEU A 62 6.60 0.18 4.91
N MET A 63 7.55 0.14 3.98
CA MET A 63 7.80 1.27 3.09
C MET A 63 7.63 0.85 1.65
N VAL A 64 6.90 1.65 0.89
CA VAL A 64 6.67 1.37 -0.52
C VAL A 64 6.80 2.66 -1.33
N ASN A 65 7.20 2.50 -2.59
CA ASN A 65 7.06 3.54 -3.58
C ASN A 65 5.78 3.27 -4.35
N ALA A 66 5.01 4.32 -4.60
CA ALA A 66 3.69 4.19 -5.21
C ALA A 66 3.39 5.41 -6.06
N LYS A 67 2.28 5.36 -6.78
CA LYS A 67 1.77 6.54 -7.47
C LYS A 67 0.27 6.67 -7.19
N VAL A 68 -0.21 7.89 -7.23
CA VAL A 68 -1.63 8.18 -7.00
C VAL A 68 -2.40 7.79 -8.25
N VAL A 69 -3.34 6.85 -8.12
CA VAL A 69 -4.13 6.39 -9.27
C VAL A 69 -5.61 6.74 -9.15
N ARG A 70 -6.04 7.17 -7.97
CA ARG A 70 -7.43 7.54 -7.75
C ARG A 70 -7.52 8.56 -6.63
N LYS A 71 -8.40 9.54 -6.82
CA LYS A 71 -8.67 10.55 -5.79
C LYS A 71 -10.12 10.46 -5.39
N GLU A 72 -10.38 10.54 -4.10
CA GLU A 72 -11.72 10.58 -3.54
C GLU A 72 -11.80 11.71 -2.52
N ALA A 73 -13.01 12.02 -2.06
CA ALA A 73 -13.23 13.15 -1.15
C ALA A 73 -12.38 13.04 0.12
N ASN A 74 -12.20 11.83 0.63
CA ASN A 74 -11.55 11.63 1.94
C ASN A 74 -10.29 10.78 1.85
N GLY A 75 -9.75 10.59 0.64
CA GLY A 75 -8.57 9.77 0.53
C GLY A 75 -8.07 9.58 -0.88
N VAL A 76 -7.03 8.77 -1.00
CA VAL A 76 -6.39 8.49 -2.27
C VAL A 76 -6.15 7.00 -2.41
N GLY A 77 -6.32 6.50 -3.62
CA GLY A 77 -5.92 5.15 -3.98
C GLY A 77 -4.54 5.18 -4.61
N LEU A 78 -3.68 4.30 -4.15
CA LEU A 78 -2.29 4.24 -4.60
C LEU A 78 -2.01 2.89 -5.22
N GLN A 79 -1.20 2.89 -6.27
CA GLN A 79 -0.68 1.68 -6.86
C GLN A 79 0.80 1.56 -6.49
N ILE A 80 1.19 0.43 -5.91
CA ILE A 80 2.57 0.18 -5.53
C ILE A 80 3.39 -0.01 -6.80
N THR A 81 4.47 0.76 -6.92
CA THR A 81 5.38 0.63 -8.07
C THR A 81 6.58 -0.22 -7.73
N ASN A 82 7.12 -0.08 -6.53
CA ASN A 82 8.16 -1.01 -6.06
C ASN A 82 8.27 -0.95 -4.54
N LEU A 83 8.86 -1.98 -3.97
CA LEU A 83 9.16 -2.05 -2.54
C LEU A 83 10.26 -3.08 -2.34
N ASN A 84 10.98 -2.99 -1.20
CA ASN A 84 12.02 -3.96 -0.93
C ASN A 84 11.42 -5.26 -0.40
N VAL A 85 12.25 -6.29 -0.33
CA VAL A 85 11.82 -7.63 0.08
C VAL A 85 11.21 -7.60 1.47
N ASN A 86 11.84 -6.91 2.41
CA ASN A 86 11.37 -6.86 3.78
C ASN A 86 9.97 -6.26 3.88
N SER A 87 9.74 -5.16 3.19
CA SER A 87 8.41 -4.54 3.15
C SER A 87 7.40 -5.42 2.46
N PHE A 88 7.81 -6.12 1.39
CA PHE A 88 6.91 -7.04 0.71
C PHE A 88 6.48 -8.17 1.63
N VAL A 89 7.40 -8.76 2.39
CA VAL A 89 7.07 -9.84 3.33
C VAL A 89 6.07 -9.34 4.37
N GLN A 90 6.27 -8.15 4.92
CA GLN A 90 5.33 -7.59 5.88
C GLN A 90 3.95 -7.39 5.26
N LEU A 91 3.91 -6.83 4.05
CA LEU A 91 2.64 -6.60 3.36
C LEU A 91 1.92 -7.90 3.08
N ARG A 92 2.65 -8.90 2.57
CA ARG A 92 2.07 -10.21 2.30
C ARG A 92 1.52 -10.85 3.57
N ASP A 93 2.25 -10.73 4.68
CA ASP A 93 1.80 -11.31 5.94
C ASP A 93 0.51 -10.65 6.43
N ILE A 94 0.40 -9.33 6.30
CA ILE A 94 -0.83 -8.62 6.66
C ILE A 94 -2.00 -9.11 5.81
N VAL A 95 -1.82 -9.17 4.49
CA VAL A 95 -2.88 -9.56 3.58
C VAL A 95 -3.28 -11.02 3.82
N THR A 96 -2.32 -11.89 4.00
CA THR A 96 -2.58 -13.30 4.26
C THR A 96 -3.32 -13.49 5.58
N ASP A 97 -2.85 -12.82 6.63
CA ASP A 97 -3.43 -12.96 7.96
C ASP A 97 -4.87 -12.44 8.01
N LYS A 98 -5.12 -11.31 7.36
CA LYS A 98 -6.46 -10.72 7.38
C LYS A 98 -7.43 -11.43 6.47
N SER A 99 -6.97 -11.90 5.31
CA SER A 99 -7.85 -12.55 4.33
C SER A 99 -8.09 -14.02 4.63
N LYS A 100 -7.13 -14.68 5.30
CA LYS A 100 -7.15 -16.12 5.57
C LYS A 100 -7.15 -16.96 4.30
N ASP A 101 -6.72 -16.40 3.18
CA ASP A 101 -6.72 -17.11 1.90
C ASP A 101 -5.29 -17.24 1.38
N TYR A 102 -4.56 -18.21 1.93
CA TYR A 102 -3.15 -18.39 1.62
C TYR A 102 -2.90 -18.66 0.15
N MET A 103 -3.73 -19.50 -0.46
CA MET A 103 -3.46 -19.92 -1.85
C MET A 103 -3.64 -18.77 -2.81
N LYS A 104 -4.68 -17.95 -2.59
CA LYS A 104 -4.90 -16.80 -3.45
C LYS A 104 -3.78 -15.78 -3.32
N VAL A 105 -3.36 -15.49 -2.09
CA VAL A 105 -2.28 -14.52 -1.86
C VAL A 105 -0.97 -15.05 -2.44
N LEU A 106 -0.71 -16.36 -2.33
CA LEU A 106 0.48 -16.95 -2.93
C LEU A 106 0.49 -16.74 -4.46
N THR A 107 -0.65 -16.97 -5.10
CA THR A 107 -0.76 -16.75 -6.53
C THR A 107 -0.51 -15.28 -6.89
N GLU A 108 -1.08 -14.37 -6.10
CA GLU A 108 -0.89 -12.94 -6.33
C GLU A 108 0.55 -12.50 -6.13
N THR A 109 1.28 -13.18 -5.24
CA THR A 109 2.69 -12.90 -5.00
C THR A 109 3.50 -12.98 -6.29
N LEU A 110 3.19 -13.97 -7.12
CA LEU A 110 3.91 -14.15 -8.38
C LEU A 110 3.76 -12.96 -9.31
N SER A 111 2.62 -12.27 -9.22
CA SER A 111 2.37 -11.08 -10.04
C SER A 111 3.16 -9.87 -9.59
N MET A 112 3.76 -9.93 -8.39
CA MET A 112 4.48 -8.79 -7.83
C MET A 112 6.00 -8.89 -7.99
N LEU A 113 6.50 -9.96 -8.60
CA LEU A 113 7.95 -10.17 -8.64
C LEU A 113 8.70 -9.01 -9.29
N ASN A 114 8.11 -8.36 -10.28
CA ASN A 114 8.76 -7.23 -10.95
C ASN A 114 8.76 -5.96 -10.12
N CYS A 115 7.99 -5.91 -9.04
CA CYS A 115 7.90 -4.74 -8.17
C CYS A 115 8.80 -4.86 -6.95
N ILE A 116 9.37 -6.03 -6.71
CA ILE A 116 10.20 -6.28 -5.53
C ILE A 116 11.66 -6.02 -5.91
N CYS A 117 12.31 -5.13 -5.18
CA CYS A 117 13.70 -4.76 -5.43
C CYS A 117 14.67 -5.49 -4.54
#